data_bc264ddc0d9a02fd1bd4f3a9c245bf56
#
_entry.id   bc264ddc0d9a02fd1bd4f3a9c245bf56
#
_cell.length_a   1.000
_cell.length_b   1.000
_cell.length_c   1.000
_cell.angle_alpha   90.00
_cell.angle_beta   90.00
_cell.angle_gamma   90.00
#
_symmetry.space_group_name_H-M   'P 1'
#
loop_
_entity.id
_entity.type
_entity.pdbx_description
1 polymer ?
#
loop_
_entity_poly.entity_id
_entity_poly.type
_entity_poly.pdbx_seq_one_letter_code
_entity_poly.pdbx_strand_id
1 'polypeptide(L)'
;MDDEPSELETTVVRLFVGHAETPVWFSGPRDWDEMCLGDDLTADLRAWDAAWYASRDPDDFHWTAVEPEIEHRRRGVELAGRLADALGPPFVVQVDAVDDPGADDGAYRRPSRTAVASDRPAARPEAAARFRAWSQEARAEHDRIRAAVADGGGRWVAYAPLSGRTFAPGTDGSTS
;
A
#
# COMPACT_ATOMS: atom_id res chain seq x y z
N MET A 1 3.60 26.03 -6.24
CA MET A 1 4.16 25.01 -5.32
C MET A 1 3.87 23.70 -6.02
N ASP A 2 4.87 23.28 -6.80
CA ASP A 2 4.77 22.18 -7.74
C ASP A 2 4.71 20.87 -6.92
N ASP A 3 3.52 20.31 -6.86
CA ASP A 3 3.27 18.98 -6.30
C ASP A 3 3.72 17.96 -7.37
N GLU A 4 5.03 17.81 -7.52
CA GLU A 4 5.56 16.68 -8.27
C GLU A 4 5.06 15.41 -7.59
N PRO A 5 4.31 14.54 -8.29
CA PRO A 5 3.96 13.24 -7.74
C PRO A 5 5.28 12.56 -7.39
N SER A 6 5.48 12.36 -6.11
CA SER A 6 6.75 11.88 -5.60
C SER A 6 7.11 10.59 -6.33
N GLU A 7 8.35 10.47 -6.79
CA GLU A 7 8.89 9.21 -7.36
C GLU A 7 8.61 8.01 -6.45
N LEU A 8 8.36 8.29 -5.17
CA LEU A 8 7.95 7.34 -4.15
C LEU A 8 6.65 6.59 -4.47
N GLU A 9 5.66 7.18 -5.12
CA GLU A 9 4.38 6.48 -5.36
C GLU A 9 4.51 5.32 -6.35
N THR A 10 5.41 5.40 -7.32
CA THR A 10 5.62 4.34 -8.32
C THR A 10 6.64 3.29 -7.91
N THR A 11 7.24 3.41 -6.74
CA THR A 11 8.20 2.44 -6.17
C THR A 11 7.83 1.98 -4.77
N VAL A 12 6.68 2.44 -4.24
CA VAL A 12 6.20 2.06 -2.92
C VAL A 12 5.29 0.84 -3.01
N VAL A 13 5.70 -0.23 -2.35
CA VAL A 13 4.87 -1.42 -2.10
C VAL A 13 4.30 -1.30 -0.69
N ARG A 14 3.02 -1.56 -0.50
CA ARG A 14 2.38 -1.50 0.82
C ARG A 14 1.97 -2.90 1.26
N LEU A 15 2.30 -3.23 2.49
CA LEU A 15 1.78 -4.42 3.16
C LEU A 15 0.70 -3.99 4.14
N PHE A 16 -0.53 -4.37 3.87
CA PHE A 16 -1.63 -4.24 4.81
C PHE A 16 -2.75 -5.25 4.52
N VAL A 17 -3.47 -5.64 5.55
CA VAL A 17 -4.43 -6.75 5.57
C VAL A 17 -5.87 -6.25 5.65
N GLY A 18 -6.85 -7.10 5.34
CA GLY A 18 -8.26 -6.85 5.60
C GLY A 18 -9.05 -6.14 4.48
N HIS A 19 -8.48 -5.94 3.30
CA HIS A 19 -9.15 -5.21 2.20
C HIS A 19 -9.15 -5.91 0.85
N ALA A 20 -8.35 -6.96 0.68
CA ALA A 20 -8.27 -7.72 -0.57
C ALA A 20 -7.84 -9.17 -0.29
N GLU A 21 -7.79 -10.01 -1.32
CA GLU A 21 -7.32 -11.40 -1.22
C GLU A 21 -5.81 -11.52 -0.95
N THR A 22 -5.07 -10.42 -1.12
CA THR A 22 -3.64 -10.36 -0.85
C THR A 22 -3.30 -9.13 -0.01
N PRO A 23 -2.34 -9.23 0.91
CA PRO A 23 -1.86 -8.09 1.69
C PRO A 23 -0.84 -7.22 0.95
N VAL A 24 -0.47 -7.57 -0.29
CA VAL A 24 0.53 -6.84 -1.08
C VAL A 24 -0.16 -5.88 -2.05
N TRP A 25 0.11 -4.59 -1.89
CA TRP A 25 -0.48 -3.52 -2.67
C TRP A 25 0.58 -2.72 -3.41
N PHE A 26 0.39 -2.59 -4.72
CA PHE A 26 1.23 -1.75 -5.57
C PHE A 26 0.35 -1.11 -6.64
N SER A 27 -0.01 0.17 -6.47
CA SER A 27 -1.05 0.85 -7.28
C SER A 27 -2.40 0.12 -7.29
N GLY A 28 -2.65 -0.76 -6.31
CA GLY A 28 -3.77 -1.66 -6.16
C GLY A 28 -3.34 -3.01 -5.60
N PRO A 29 -4.28 -3.89 -5.20
CA PRO A 29 -3.96 -5.25 -4.78
C PRO A 29 -3.36 -6.03 -5.94
N ARG A 30 -2.40 -6.92 -5.66
CA ARG A 30 -1.72 -7.75 -6.66
C ARG A 30 -1.97 -9.22 -6.42
N ASP A 31 -2.32 -9.95 -7.47
CA ASP A 31 -2.59 -11.38 -7.39
C ASP A 31 -1.31 -12.17 -7.08
N TRP A 32 -1.47 -13.24 -6.30
CA TRP A 32 -0.37 -14.06 -5.83
C TRP A 32 0.49 -14.60 -6.97
N ASP A 33 -0.14 -15.09 -8.03
CA ASP A 33 0.53 -15.74 -9.16
C ASP A 33 1.28 -14.73 -10.04
N GLU A 34 0.88 -13.47 -10.00
CA GLU A 34 1.51 -12.42 -10.80
C GLU A 34 2.79 -11.86 -10.19
N MET A 35 2.95 -11.97 -8.85
CA MET A 35 4.05 -11.33 -8.12
C MET A 35 5.38 -12.05 -8.24
N CYS A 36 5.41 -13.34 -8.54
CA CYS A 36 6.62 -14.17 -8.66
C CYS A 36 7.52 -14.14 -7.41
N LEU A 37 6.94 -14.03 -6.20
CA LEU A 37 7.68 -13.88 -4.94
C LEU A 37 8.39 -15.16 -4.47
N GLY A 38 8.02 -16.32 -5.03
CA GLY A 38 8.47 -17.64 -4.57
C GLY A 38 7.59 -18.19 -3.43
N ASP A 39 7.57 -19.52 -3.33
CA ASP A 39 6.58 -20.24 -2.50
C ASP A 39 6.74 -19.92 -1.00
N ASP A 40 7.96 -19.79 -0.52
CA ASP A 40 8.30 -19.54 0.88
C ASP A 40 7.77 -18.16 1.37
N LEU A 41 8.06 -17.10 0.61
CA LEU A 41 7.59 -15.77 0.97
C LEU A 41 6.08 -15.64 0.77
N THR A 42 5.54 -16.23 -0.28
CA THR A 42 4.09 -16.27 -0.55
C THR A 42 3.34 -16.99 0.58
N ALA A 43 3.85 -18.14 1.04
CA ALA A 43 3.25 -18.89 2.14
C ALA A 43 3.27 -18.08 3.45
N ASP A 44 4.37 -17.42 3.76
CA ASP A 44 4.50 -16.59 4.96
C ASP A 44 3.60 -15.36 4.93
N LEU A 45 3.46 -14.69 3.79
CA LEU A 45 2.54 -13.56 3.61
C LEU A 45 1.07 -14.01 3.76
N ARG A 46 0.71 -15.15 3.19
CA ARG A 46 -0.64 -15.75 3.37
C ARG A 46 -0.91 -16.10 4.82
N ALA A 47 0.06 -16.69 5.51
CA ALA A 47 -0.07 -17.02 6.92
C ALA A 47 -0.23 -15.77 7.81
N TRP A 48 0.50 -14.71 7.47
CA TRP A 48 0.40 -13.43 8.16
C TRP A 48 -0.97 -12.77 7.96
N ASP A 49 -1.51 -12.77 6.74
CA ASP A 49 -2.84 -12.28 6.41
C ASP A 49 -3.92 -13.10 7.16
N ALA A 50 -3.84 -14.43 7.12
CA ALA A 50 -4.76 -15.30 7.83
C ALA A 50 -4.72 -15.11 9.37
N ALA A 51 -3.54 -14.87 9.95
CA ALA A 51 -3.37 -14.59 11.37
C ALA A 51 -4.08 -13.30 11.80
N TRP A 52 -4.16 -12.30 10.94
CA TRP A 52 -4.90 -11.08 11.20
C TRP A 52 -6.40 -11.38 11.44
N TYR A 53 -7.02 -12.12 10.53
CA TYR A 53 -8.43 -12.49 10.67
C TYR A 53 -8.68 -13.37 11.92
N ALA A 54 -7.78 -14.32 12.19
CA ALA A 54 -7.89 -15.20 13.36
C ALA A 54 -7.73 -14.49 14.71
N SER A 55 -7.12 -13.30 14.71
CA SER A 55 -6.85 -12.51 15.92
C SER A 55 -7.86 -11.37 16.14
N ARG A 56 -8.92 -11.33 15.32
CA ARG A 56 -9.98 -10.32 15.43
C ARG A 56 -11.21 -10.88 16.11
N ASP A 57 -11.87 -10.02 16.86
CA ASP A 57 -13.20 -10.30 17.36
C ASP A 57 -14.19 -10.32 16.17
N PRO A 58 -15.05 -11.35 16.04
CA PRO A 58 -15.96 -11.48 14.91
C PRO A 58 -17.07 -10.41 14.88
N ASP A 59 -17.39 -9.80 16.01
CA ASP A 59 -18.52 -8.87 16.13
C ASP A 59 -18.09 -7.41 15.82
N ASP A 60 -16.92 -6.98 16.29
CA ASP A 60 -16.48 -5.59 16.16
C ASP A 60 -15.15 -5.40 15.41
N PHE A 61 -14.51 -6.49 14.99
CA PHE A 61 -13.23 -6.49 14.29
C PHE A 61 -12.05 -5.84 15.06
N HIS A 62 -12.19 -5.66 16.37
CA HIS A 62 -11.06 -5.26 17.21
C HIS A 62 -10.10 -6.43 17.47
N TRP A 63 -8.88 -6.13 17.85
CA TRP A 63 -7.94 -7.15 18.28
C TRP A 63 -8.46 -7.81 19.57
N THR A 64 -8.43 -9.14 19.62
CA THR A 64 -8.86 -9.90 20.80
C THR A 64 -7.98 -9.68 22.03
N ALA A 65 -6.72 -9.29 21.79
CA ALA A 65 -5.75 -8.93 22.82
C ALA A 65 -4.62 -8.07 22.23
N VAL A 66 -3.80 -7.47 23.10
CA VAL A 66 -2.67 -6.62 22.71
C VAL A 66 -1.50 -7.44 22.14
N GLU A 67 -1.23 -8.60 22.72
CA GLU A 67 -0.12 -9.45 22.32
C GLU A 67 -0.22 -9.93 20.87
N PRO A 68 -1.36 -10.43 20.37
CA PRO A 68 -1.54 -10.77 18.97
C PRO A 68 -1.35 -9.57 18.02
N GLU A 69 -1.77 -8.36 18.44
CA GLU A 69 -1.54 -7.14 17.65
C GLU A 69 -0.04 -6.85 17.50
N ILE A 70 0.69 -6.84 18.61
CA ILE A 70 2.13 -6.58 18.63
C ILE A 70 2.88 -7.60 17.78
N GLU A 71 2.57 -8.89 17.96
CA GLU A 71 3.22 -9.97 17.20
C GLU A 71 2.92 -9.88 15.71
N HIS A 72 1.67 -9.60 15.33
CA HIS A 72 1.29 -9.42 13.94
C HIS A 72 2.05 -8.26 13.28
N ARG A 73 2.17 -7.12 13.98
CA ARG A 73 2.91 -5.96 13.45
C ARG A 73 4.40 -6.22 13.36
N ARG A 74 4.99 -6.88 14.38
CA ARG A 74 6.39 -7.30 14.34
C ARG A 74 6.67 -8.21 13.15
N ARG A 75 5.82 -9.22 12.94
CA ARG A 75 5.92 -10.12 11.79
C ARG A 75 5.75 -9.39 10.46
N GLY A 76 4.86 -8.41 10.39
CA GLY A 76 4.70 -7.55 9.21
C GLY A 76 5.99 -6.82 8.83
N VAL A 77 6.71 -6.27 9.80
CA VAL A 77 8.01 -5.60 9.56
C VAL A 77 9.07 -6.59 9.05
N GLU A 78 9.13 -7.81 9.61
CA GLU A 78 10.05 -8.86 9.10
C GLU A 78 9.73 -9.23 7.65
N LEU A 79 8.44 -9.40 7.33
CA LEU A 79 7.98 -9.71 5.97
C LEU A 79 8.24 -8.55 5.00
N ALA A 80 8.09 -7.31 5.45
CA ALA A 80 8.45 -6.13 4.67
C ALA A 80 9.94 -6.13 4.31
N GLY A 81 10.82 -6.50 5.25
CA GLY A 81 12.25 -6.66 4.98
C GLY A 81 12.54 -7.74 3.95
N ARG A 82 11.91 -8.91 4.08
CA ARG A 82 12.07 -10.01 3.10
C ARG A 82 11.53 -9.63 1.72
N LEU A 83 10.42 -8.91 1.65
CA LEU A 83 9.87 -8.42 0.39
C LEU A 83 10.78 -7.35 -0.23
N ALA A 84 11.33 -6.43 0.58
CA ALA A 84 12.31 -5.47 0.11
C ALA A 84 13.57 -6.15 -0.44
N ASP A 85 14.09 -7.18 0.21
CA ASP A 85 15.23 -7.99 -0.29
C ASP A 85 14.86 -8.76 -1.58
N ALA A 86 13.63 -9.26 -1.68
CA ALA A 86 13.16 -9.95 -2.88
C ALA A 86 13.15 -9.03 -4.10
N LEU A 87 12.68 -7.79 -3.91
CA LEU A 87 12.52 -6.81 -4.99
C LEU A 87 13.79 -5.99 -5.28
N GLY A 88 14.62 -5.73 -4.28
CA GLY A 88 15.79 -4.84 -4.38
C GLY A 88 15.44 -3.39 -4.77
N PRO A 89 16.45 -2.54 -4.95
CA PRO A 89 16.21 -1.16 -5.35
C PRO A 89 15.49 -1.05 -6.74
N PRO A 90 14.64 -0.07 -6.95
CA PRO A 90 14.37 1.10 -6.11
C PRO A 90 13.16 0.94 -5.16
N PHE A 91 12.70 -0.27 -4.89
CA PHE A 91 11.47 -0.50 -4.15
C PHE A 91 11.62 -0.25 -2.65
N VAL A 92 10.58 0.35 -2.07
CA VAL A 92 10.41 0.57 -0.64
C VAL A 92 9.13 -0.11 -0.20
N VAL A 93 9.18 -0.90 0.85
CA VAL A 93 8.00 -1.59 1.39
C VAL A 93 7.51 -0.85 2.64
N GLN A 94 6.28 -0.39 2.61
CA GLN A 94 5.62 0.26 3.75
C GLN A 94 4.73 -0.75 4.47
N VAL A 95 4.77 -0.72 5.80
CA VAL A 95 3.96 -1.57 6.67
C VAL A 95 3.65 -0.84 7.97
N ASP A 96 2.55 -1.17 8.59
CA ASP A 96 2.21 -0.64 9.91
C ASP A 96 3.06 -1.34 11.00
N ALA A 97 3.70 -0.53 11.84
CA ALA A 97 4.54 -0.96 12.95
C ALA A 97 3.97 -0.47 14.29
N VAL A 98 4.51 -0.97 15.39
CA VAL A 98 4.27 -0.46 16.74
C VAL A 98 5.51 0.34 17.16
N ASP A 99 5.33 1.64 17.41
CA ASP A 99 6.44 2.52 17.80
C ASP A 99 6.94 2.24 19.21
N ASP A 100 6.05 1.95 20.13
CA ASP A 100 6.38 1.63 21.52
C ASP A 100 5.40 0.59 22.10
N PRO A 101 5.82 -0.67 22.24
CA PRO A 101 4.99 -1.69 22.87
C PRO A 101 4.72 -1.44 24.35
N GLY A 102 5.44 -0.53 24.98
CA GLY A 102 5.30 -0.19 26.40
C GLY A 102 4.34 0.97 26.71
N ALA A 103 3.90 1.72 25.73
CA ALA A 103 2.95 2.82 25.91
C ALA A 103 1.53 2.26 26.06
N ASP A 104 1.17 1.85 27.27
CA ASP A 104 -0.16 1.39 27.64
C ASP A 104 -0.97 2.57 28.20
N ASP A 105 -1.64 3.30 27.32
CA ASP A 105 -2.59 4.35 27.70
C ASP A 105 -4.05 3.96 27.48
N GLY A 106 -4.32 2.69 27.12
CA GLY A 106 -5.67 2.16 26.86
C GLY A 106 -6.36 2.79 25.65
N ALA A 107 -5.70 3.70 24.96
CA ALA A 107 -6.23 4.33 23.76
C ALA A 107 -5.96 3.45 22.51
N TYR A 108 -6.80 3.60 21.50
CA TYR A 108 -6.58 3.00 20.19
C TYR A 108 -5.18 3.43 19.67
N ARG A 109 -4.25 2.49 19.63
CA ARG A 109 -2.89 2.74 19.14
C ARG A 109 -2.96 2.99 17.65
N ARG A 110 -2.68 4.21 17.26
CA ARG A 110 -2.49 4.51 15.83
C ARG A 110 -1.21 3.82 15.37
N PRO A 111 -1.28 2.93 14.37
CA PRO A 111 -0.07 2.35 13.83
C PRO A 111 0.80 3.46 13.24
N SER A 112 2.10 3.42 13.52
CA SER A 112 3.06 4.17 12.73
C SER A 112 3.33 3.43 11.42
N ARG A 113 3.57 4.17 10.36
CA ARG A 113 3.95 3.58 9.10
C ARG A 113 5.46 3.54 9.00
N THR A 114 6.00 2.33 8.92
CA THR A 114 7.43 2.09 8.74
C THR A 114 7.71 1.78 7.28
N ALA A 115 8.81 2.31 6.74
CA ALA A 115 9.30 2.06 5.41
C ALA A 115 10.59 1.25 5.46
N VAL A 116 10.64 0.13 4.76
CA VAL A 116 11.80 -0.77 4.69
C VAL A 116 12.28 -0.84 3.25
N ALA A 117 13.57 -0.62 3.04
CA ALA A 117 14.23 -0.74 1.74
C ALA A 117 15.43 -1.67 1.85
N SER A 118 15.81 -2.29 0.73
CA SER A 118 17.03 -3.07 0.62
C SER A 118 18.02 -2.35 -0.30
N ASP A 119 19.29 -2.32 0.09
CA ASP A 119 20.40 -1.86 -0.74
C ASP A 119 21.05 -3.00 -1.56
N ARG A 120 20.55 -4.23 -1.37
CA ARG A 120 21.04 -5.42 -2.04
C ARG A 120 20.39 -5.60 -3.41
N PRO A 121 21.09 -6.25 -4.37
CA PRO A 121 20.44 -6.71 -5.59
C PRO A 121 19.22 -7.59 -5.27
N ALA A 122 18.20 -7.51 -6.12
CA ALA A 122 16.99 -8.30 -5.94
C ALA A 122 17.27 -9.79 -5.77
N ALA A 123 16.85 -10.36 -4.64
CA ALA A 123 16.97 -11.81 -4.39
C ALA A 123 16.01 -12.64 -5.27
N ARG A 124 14.96 -12.00 -5.81
CA ARG A 124 14.00 -12.59 -6.76
C ARG A 124 13.92 -11.74 -8.03
N PRO A 125 14.81 -11.94 -9.02
CA PRO A 125 14.89 -11.10 -10.21
C PRO A 125 13.58 -11.06 -11.03
N GLU A 126 12.82 -12.15 -11.08
CA GLU A 126 11.53 -12.21 -11.77
C GLU A 126 10.48 -11.33 -11.08
N ALA A 127 10.38 -11.40 -9.76
CA ALA A 127 9.51 -10.50 -8.99
C ALA A 127 9.90 -9.04 -9.22
N ALA A 128 11.19 -8.73 -9.09
CA ALA A 128 11.69 -7.38 -9.33
C ALA A 128 11.38 -6.87 -10.75
N ALA A 129 11.49 -7.72 -11.77
CA ALA A 129 11.14 -7.38 -13.15
C ALA A 129 9.63 -7.08 -13.29
N ARG A 130 8.79 -7.89 -12.65
CA ARG A 130 7.34 -7.69 -12.66
C ARG A 130 6.95 -6.36 -12.00
N PHE A 131 7.47 -6.09 -10.80
CA PHE A 131 7.20 -4.82 -10.11
C PHE A 131 7.73 -3.60 -10.86
N ARG A 132 8.89 -3.71 -11.55
CA ARG A 132 9.38 -2.64 -12.43
C ARG A 132 8.44 -2.40 -13.62
N ALA A 133 7.89 -3.45 -14.22
CA ALA A 133 6.91 -3.31 -15.30
C ALA A 133 5.67 -2.54 -14.81
N TRP A 134 5.11 -2.92 -13.66
CA TRP A 134 3.98 -2.20 -13.06
C TRP A 134 4.33 -0.75 -12.70
N SER A 135 5.55 -0.49 -12.21
CA SER A 135 6.03 0.88 -11.96
C SER A 135 6.05 1.72 -13.24
N GLN A 136 6.51 1.15 -14.35
CA GLN A 136 6.53 1.82 -15.65
C GLN A 136 5.10 2.07 -16.17
N GLU A 137 4.21 1.12 -16.03
CA GLU A 137 2.79 1.27 -16.39
C GLU A 137 2.11 2.38 -15.57
N ALA A 138 2.34 2.42 -14.25
CA ALA A 138 1.80 3.46 -13.38
C ALA A 138 2.32 4.86 -13.75
N ARG A 139 3.61 4.99 -14.06
CA ARG A 139 4.20 6.25 -14.55
C ARG A 139 3.58 6.69 -15.87
N ALA A 140 3.48 5.79 -16.83
CA ALA A 140 2.88 6.09 -18.13
C ALA A 140 1.40 6.50 -18.00
N GLU A 141 0.66 5.93 -17.05
CA GLU A 141 -0.71 6.32 -16.76
C GLU A 141 -0.78 7.72 -16.13
N HIS A 142 0.08 8.01 -15.14
CA HIS A 142 0.19 9.34 -14.55
C HIS A 142 0.52 10.41 -15.60
N ASP A 143 1.45 10.12 -16.50
CA ASP A 143 1.82 11.05 -17.56
C ASP A 143 0.67 11.29 -18.55
N ARG A 144 -0.09 10.24 -18.89
CA ARG A 144 -1.31 10.37 -19.72
C ARG A 144 -2.37 11.23 -19.05
N ILE A 145 -2.63 11.00 -17.75
CA ILE A 145 -3.59 11.79 -16.98
C ILE A 145 -3.13 13.25 -16.91
N ARG A 146 -1.85 13.50 -16.63
CA ARG A 146 -1.28 14.84 -16.56
C ARG A 146 -1.40 15.58 -17.90
N ALA A 147 -1.07 14.91 -19.01
CA ALA A 147 -1.22 15.46 -20.34
C ALA A 147 -2.70 15.78 -20.65
N ALA A 148 -3.62 14.88 -20.35
CA ALA A 148 -5.05 15.10 -20.57
C ALA A 148 -5.60 16.28 -19.73
N VAL A 149 -5.12 16.45 -18.51
CA VAL A 149 -5.49 17.60 -17.65
C VAL A 149 -4.93 18.90 -18.23
N ALA A 150 -3.70 18.90 -18.73
CA ALA A 150 -3.08 20.07 -19.34
C ALA A 150 -3.78 20.49 -20.65
N ASP A 151 -4.18 19.54 -21.49
CA ASP A 151 -4.86 19.80 -22.76
C ASP A 151 -6.34 20.19 -22.57
N GLY A 152 -7.01 19.67 -21.55
CA GLY A 152 -8.45 19.80 -21.33
C GLY A 152 -8.91 21.02 -20.51
N GLY A 153 -8.02 21.92 -20.11
CA GLY A 153 -8.38 23.09 -19.30
C GLY A 153 -8.93 22.73 -17.91
N GLY A 154 -8.55 21.60 -17.36
CA GLY A 154 -8.63 21.29 -15.94
C GLY A 154 -10.05 21.18 -15.34
N ARG A 155 -11.03 20.79 -16.09
CA ARG A 155 -12.36 20.59 -15.52
C ARG A 155 -12.50 19.18 -14.94
N TRP A 156 -12.12 19.03 -13.68
CA TRP A 156 -12.39 17.80 -12.92
C TRP A 156 -13.88 17.63 -12.72
N VAL A 157 -14.37 16.45 -13.07
CA VAL A 157 -15.75 16.07 -12.84
C VAL A 157 -15.74 14.78 -12.02
N ALA A 158 -16.13 14.87 -10.75
CA ALA A 158 -16.30 13.68 -9.92
C ALA A 158 -17.66 13.05 -10.24
N TYR A 159 -17.68 11.78 -10.58
CA TYR A 159 -18.86 10.99 -10.80
C TYR A 159 -19.16 10.12 -9.58
N ALA A 160 -20.36 10.21 -9.02
CA ALA A 160 -20.81 9.34 -7.93
C ALA A 160 -21.70 8.23 -8.50
N PRO A 161 -21.17 7.00 -8.67
CA PRO A 161 -21.88 5.91 -9.38
C PRO A 161 -23.22 5.53 -8.76
N LEU A 162 -23.31 5.59 -7.42
CA LEU A 162 -24.53 5.21 -6.68
C LEU A 162 -25.69 6.23 -6.81
N SER A 163 -25.39 7.49 -7.12
CA SER A 163 -26.41 8.53 -7.26
C SER A 163 -26.58 9.00 -8.70
N GLY A 164 -25.73 8.54 -9.62
CA GLY A 164 -25.71 9.01 -11.00
C GLY A 164 -25.37 10.50 -11.17
N ARG A 165 -24.88 11.15 -10.10
CA ARG A 165 -24.59 12.58 -10.10
C ARG A 165 -23.15 12.88 -10.46
N THR A 166 -22.98 13.96 -11.19
CA THR A 166 -21.70 14.51 -11.58
C THR A 166 -21.46 15.79 -10.79
N PHE A 167 -20.31 15.91 -10.14
CA PHE A 167 -19.90 17.08 -9.37
C PHE A 167 -18.72 17.75 -10.07
N ALA A 168 -18.86 19.00 -10.44
CA ALA A 168 -17.76 19.85 -10.86
C ALA A 168 -17.36 20.75 -9.68
N PRO A 169 -16.05 20.94 -9.39
CA PRO A 169 -15.63 21.96 -8.43
C PRO A 169 -16.20 23.30 -8.88
N GLY A 170 -16.89 24.00 -7.96
CA GLY A 170 -17.42 25.32 -8.24
C GLY A 170 -16.28 26.28 -8.61
N THR A 171 -16.38 26.95 -9.72
CA THR A 171 -15.65 28.20 -9.92
C THR A 171 -16.30 29.20 -8.99
N ASP A 172 -15.75 29.40 -7.79
CA ASP A 172 -16.15 30.49 -6.92
C ASP A 172 -15.87 31.79 -7.68
N GLY A 173 -16.97 32.30 -8.27
CA GLY A 173 -16.98 33.58 -8.91
C GLY A 173 -16.68 34.64 -7.87
N SER A 174 -15.50 35.22 -7.96
CA SER A 174 -15.16 36.46 -7.32
C SER A 174 -16.22 37.51 -7.77
N THR A 175 -17.14 37.84 -6.89
CA THR A 175 -18.00 38.98 -7.05
C THR A 175 -17.36 40.13 -6.31
N SER A 176 -17.06 41.16 -7.06
CA SER A 176 -16.64 42.51 -6.66
C SER A 176 -17.60 43.16 -5.68
#